data_82c061c9b0f42418d8f953b6a9eb8122
#
_entry.id   82c061c9b0f42418d8f953b6a9eb8122
#
_cell.length_a   1.000
_cell.length_b   1.000
_cell.length_c   1.000
_cell.angle_alpha   90.00
_cell.angle_beta   90.00
_cell.angle_gamma   90.00
#
_symmetry.space_group_name_H-M   'P 1'
#
loop_
_entity.id
_entity.type
_entity.pdbx_description
1 polymer ?
#
loop_
_entity_poly.entity_id
_entity_poly.type
_entity_poly.pdbx_seq_one_letter_code
_entity_poly.pdbx_strand_id
1 'polypeptide(L)'
;MLRVKLRGAWVLGLCVGAVLLVPASAGAITSAECLARVNDTPSKLVECIQKGDLSAHMDNLQAIADANPGPDGHPSRNSGEPGYKASADYVAQKMTEAGYDVHLQNYKFDYYAYTGIPTMSVNGTDLVLGVDWGPGQSLGSMGGQTLTTVNNNVLPPTPTPSSAAGCAAGDFGPQVSGHPVLIQRGTCTFAQKVANAQAAGATGVIIFNEGNTQPDRTGLLIGSLGSVPSIPVVFVTFAIGNEMAQEIAAGNPPSPTVDIKAIFKPNADDWNVIADSKGGDQNHTLVVDAHLDAIYGAGMLDNGSGSMAILDIGQMLQNVNPENHLRFIWFGGEELGLFGSKFYVNNLTSTQASHISYDLDADVFGTPNYLIGILDPAAPDLFSKQVPETFPNKVYKPSQVARDQAIAFFDKAGFNHELISPNGTDAIWFNRIGVPASGLLTGQDCCKTAEEVKLFGGQTGNFEGNLGTTDGGCVDQPFRWCDNWPDNVDANNLTLMSKAMADMVVRMAFDNKIASNSSNTAIYKPKSGITSDTRAHPAE
;
A
#
# COMPACT_ATOMS: atom_id res chain seq x y z
N MET A 1 34.26 72.41 48.10
CA MET A 1 35.53 73.09 47.81
C MET A 1 36.49 72.07 47.26
N LEU A 2 36.88 72.10 46.11
CA LEU A 2 38.14 72.17 45.39
C LEU A 2 37.91 71.83 43.90
N ARG A 3 38.13 72.82 43.07
CA ARG A 3 38.23 72.74 41.62
C ARG A 3 39.63 72.25 41.26
N VAL A 4 39.74 71.22 40.38
CA VAL A 4 40.99 70.99 39.62
C VAL A 4 40.60 70.94 38.13
N LYS A 5 41.21 71.91 37.39
CA LYS A 5 41.20 71.98 35.93
C LYS A 5 42.26 71.00 35.40
N LEU A 6 41.97 70.24 34.39
CA LEU A 6 42.98 69.61 33.54
C LEU A 6 42.65 69.80 32.07
N ARG A 7 43.69 70.18 31.34
CA ARG A 7 43.70 70.69 29.95
C ARG A 7 43.61 69.50 28.98
N GLY A 8 42.98 69.78 27.86
CA GLY A 8 42.85 68.81 26.76
C GLY A 8 44.14 68.58 25.97
N ALA A 9 44.22 67.41 25.38
CA ALA A 9 45.04 67.09 24.21
C ALA A 9 44.19 66.31 23.24
N TRP A 10 44.00 66.84 22.05
CA TRP A 10 43.33 66.23 20.93
C TRP A 10 44.36 65.33 20.21
N VAL A 11 44.12 64.03 20.22
CA VAL A 11 44.81 63.09 19.33
C VAL A 11 43.80 62.60 18.29
N LEU A 12 43.99 63.06 17.03
CA LEU A 12 43.28 62.52 15.88
C LEU A 12 43.78 61.11 15.61
N GLY A 13 43.00 60.07 16.02
CA GLY A 13 43.20 58.74 15.59
C GLY A 13 42.44 58.48 14.31
N LEU A 14 43.11 58.18 13.20
CA LEU A 14 42.51 57.64 11.99
C LEU A 14 42.03 56.17 12.30
N CYS A 15 40.73 55.98 12.46
CA CYS A 15 40.15 54.65 12.43
C CYS A 15 40.03 54.20 10.97
N VAL A 16 40.94 53.33 10.51
CA VAL A 16 40.76 52.54 9.32
C VAL A 16 39.72 51.46 9.66
N GLY A 17 38.50 51.69 9.24
CA GLY A 17 37.42 50.71 9.36
C GLY A 17 37.71 49.52 8.46
N ALA A 18 38.16 48.39 9.02
CA ALA A 18 38.13 47.12 8.36
C ALA A 18 36.65 46.70 8.20
N VAL A 19 36.10 46.82 7.00
CA VAL A 19 34.82 46.22 6.64
C VAL A 19 35.05 44.71 6.64
N LEU A 20 34.69 44.07 7.73
CA LEU A 20 34.52 42.60 7.77
C LEU A 20 33.34 42.30 6.85
N LEU A 21 33.65 41.87 5.63
CA LEU A 21 32.68 41.16 4.78
C LEU A 21 32.30 39.86 5.52
N VAL A 22 31.22 39.93 6.29
CA VAL A 22 30.53 38.71 6.75
C VAL A 22 30.08 37.98 5.48
N PRO A 23 30.54 36.77 5.24
CA PRO A 23 29.97 36.01 4.12
C PRO A 23 28.48 35.92 4.36
N ALA A 24 27.67 36.41 3.42
CA ALA A 24 26.26 36.19 3.43
C ALA A 24 26.07 34.65 3.56
N SER A 25 25.41 34.20 4.62
CA SER A 25 24.94 32.81 4.68
C SER A 25 24.14 32.62 3.41
N ALA A 26 24.58 31.69 2.56
CA ALA A 26 23.79 31.27 1.41
C ALA A 26 22.41 30.90 1.97
N GLY A 27 21.39 31.72 1.65
CA GLY A 27 20.01 31.40 2.04
C GLY A 27 19.65 30.05 1.48
N ALA A 28 18.75 29.33 2.15
CA ALA A 28 18.21 28.09 1.60
C ALA A 28 17.62 28.38 0.21
N ILE A 29 17.90 27.52 -0.76
CA ILE A 29 17.34 27.64 -2.11
C ILE A 29 15.81 27.59 -2.04
N THR A 30 15.14 28.41 -2.82
CA THR A 30 13.67 28.45 -2.87
C THR A 30 13.13 27.44 -3.89
N SER A 31 11.88 27.02 -3.74
CA SER A 31 11.18 26.15 -4.71
C SER A 31 11.19 26.76 -6.12
N ALA A 32 10.99 28.08 -6.24
CA ALA A 32 11.03 28.76 -7.54
C ALA A 32 12.42 28.71 -8.20
N GLU A 33 13.49 28.85 -7.43
CA GLU A 33 14.87 28.68 -7.93
C GLU A 33 15.14 27.23 -8.32
N CYS A 34 14.63 26.25 -7.57
CA CYS A 34 14.70 24.84 -7.87
C CYS A 34 13.99 24.48 -9.18
N LEU A 35 12.78 24.98 -9.37
CA LEU A 35 12.00 24.76 -10.60
C LEU A 35 12.61 25.45 -11.83
N ALA A 36 13.34 26.55 -11.65
CA ALA A 36 14.01 27.25 -12.74
C ALA A 36 15.39 26.64 -13.13
N ARG A 37 15.96 25.81 -12.28
CA ARG A 37 17.31 25.26 -12.39
C ARG A 37 17.30 23.88 -13.09
N VAL A 38 18.45 23.50 -13.67
CA VAL A 38 18.71 22.13 -14.11
C VAL A 38 19.23 21.29 -12.94
N ASN A 39 18.42 20.40 -12.42
CA ASN A 39 18.70 19.56 -11.24
C ASN A 39 19.28 18.19 -11.63
N ASP A 40 20.36 18.19 -12.40
CA ASP A 40 20.98 17.04 -13.06
C ASP A 40 22.01 16.26 -12.20
N THR A 41 22.13 16.60 -10.92
CA THR A 41 23.03 15.91 -9.98
C THR A 41 22.34 15.62 -8.65
N PRO A 42 22.78 14.58 -7.92
CA PRO A 42 22.21 14.24 -6.63
C PRO A 42 22.15 15.42 -5.64
N SER A 43 23.23 16.20 -5.54
CA SER A 43 23.25 17.34 -4.62
C SER A 43 22.24 18.41 -4.99
N LYS A 44 22.08 18.72 -6.29
CA LYS A 44 21.12 19.72 -6.77
C LYS A 44 19.67 19.25 -6.58
N LEU A 45 19.36 18.00 -6.92
CA LEU A 45 17.99 17.51 -6.81
C LEU A 45 17.59 17.33 -5.34
N VAL A 46 18.45 16.71 -4.52
CA VAL A 46 18.18 16.45 -3.10
C VAL A 46 17.94 17.73 -2.30
N GLU A 47 18.66 18.83 -2.58
CA GLU A 47 18.42 20.10 -1.90
C GLU A 47 17.09 20.77 -2.31
N CYS A 48 16.56 20.41 -3.48
CA CYS A 48 15.28 20.89 -4.00
C CYS A 48 14.07 20.13 -3.46
N ILE A 49 14.25 18.97 -2.87
CA ILE A 49 13.15 18.26 -2.21
C ILE A 49 12.92 18.91 -0.84
N GLN A 50 11.89 19.71 -0.75
CA GLN A 50 11.61 20.54 0.41
C GLN A 50 10.33 20.15 1.11
N LYS A 51 10.36 20.16 2.45
CA LYS A 51 9.20 19.83 3.28
C LYS A 51 7.96 20.66 2.93
N GLY A 52 8.16 21.94 2.60
CA GLY A 52 7.06 22.86 2.27
C GLY A 52 6.33 22.46 0.99
N ASP A 53 7.06 22.04 -0.05
CA ASP A 53 6.48 21.63 -1.34
C ASP A 53 5.74 20.31 -1.19
N LEU A 54 6.35 19.32 -0.52
CA LEU A 54 5.70 18.06 -0.19
C LEU A 54 4.42 18.28 0.63
N SER A 55 4.47 19.15 1.65
CA SER A 55 3.28 19.47 2.46
C SER A 55 2.17 20.09 1.61
N ALA A 56 2.51 20.98 0.68
CA ALA A 56 1.52 21.59 -0.21
C ALA A 56 0.86 20.57 -1.15
N HIS A 57 1.59 19.56 -1.63
CA HIS A 57 1.02 18.46 -2.38
C HIS A 57 0.09 17.60 -1.52
N MET A 58 0.49 17.30 -0.28
CA MET A 58 -0.33 16.54 0.67
C MET A 58 -1.60 17.29 1.04
N ASP A 59 -1.53 18.64 1.28
CA ASP A 59 -2.70 19.49 1.52
C ASP A 59 -3.71 19.42 0.36
N ASN A 60 -3.23 19.48 -0.88
CA ASN A 60 -4.09 19.38 -2.06
C ASN A 60 -4.73 17.98 -2.18
N LEU A 61 -3.98 16.92 -1.90
CA LEU A 61 -4.48 15.57 -1.99
C LEU A 61 -5.54 15.28 -0.91
N GLN A 62 -5.33 15.77 0.33
CA GLN A 62 -6.34 15.71 1.39
C GLN A 62 -7.61 16.48 1.00
N ALA A 63 -7.46 17.70 0.45
CA ALA A 63 -8.60 18.49 -0.01
C ALA A 63 -9.40 17.78 -1.13
N ILE A 64 -8.72 17.03 -1.99
CA ILE A 64 -9.39 16.18 -3.00
C ILE A 64 -10.20 15.08 -2.32
N ALA A 65 -9.64 14.39 -1.34
CA ALA A 65 -10.36 13.36 -0.59
C ALA A 65 -11.60 13.94 0.13
N ASP A 66 -11.42 15.07 0.82
CA ASP A 66 -12.49 15.76 1.57
C ASP A 66 -13.66 16.19 0.66
N ALA A 67 -13.34 16.61 -0.56
CA ALA A 67 -14.34 17.02 -1.55
C ALA A 67 -15.08 15.84 -2.22
N ASN A 68 -14.58 14.62 -2.06
CA ASN A 68 -15.08 13.42 -2.74
C ASN A 68 -15.31 12.26 -1.74
N PRO A 69 -16.33 12.34 -0.89
CA PRO A 69 -16.61 11.27 0.05
C PRO A 69 -16.98 9.97 -0.68
N GLY A 70 -16.50 8.86 -0.12
CA GLY A 70 -16.84 7.51 -0.56
C GLY A 70 -18.30 7.13 -0.26
N PRO A 71 -18.70 5.91 -0.60
CA PRO A 71 -20.06 5.41 -0.35
C PRO A 71 -20.44 5.36 1.14
N ASP A 72 -19.47 5.32 2.02
CA ASP A 72 -19.61 5.33 3.48
C ASP A 72 -19.72 6.75 4.08
N GLY A 73 -19.55 7.78 3.26
CA GLY A 73 -19.66 9.19 3.62
C GLY A 73 -18.36 9.81 4.18
N HIS A 74 -17.24 9.08 4.21
CA HIS A 74 -15.94 9.58 4.64
C HIS A 74 -15.09 10.06 3.46
N PRO A 75 -14.12 10.97 3.67
CA PRO A 75 -13.14 11.35 2.65
C PRO A 75 -12.53 10.13 1.99
N SER A 76 -12.46 10.10 0.65
CA SER A 76 -12.01 8.90 -0.05
C SER A 76 -11.23 9.20 -1.31
N ARG A 77 -10.20 8.36 -1.54
CA ARG A 77 -9.45 8.26 -2.80
C ARG A 77 -9.35 6.80 -3.26
N ASN A 78 -10.32 5.97 -2.85
CA ASN A 78 -10.36 4.57 -3.26
C ASN A 78 -10.48 4.43 -4.77
N SER A 79 -9.81 3.44 -5.34
CA SER A 79 -9.96 3.05 -6.74
C SER A 79 -11.42 2.85 -7.14
N GLY A 80 -11.79 3.36 -8.33
CA GLY A 80 -13.17 3.32 -8.83
C GLY A 80 -14.09 4.40 -8.28
N GLU A 81 -13.60 5.30 -7.43
CA GLU A 81 -14.36 6.40 -6.83
C GLU A 81 -13.95 7.77 -7.39
N PRO A 82 -14.81 8.80 -7.23
CA PRO A 82 -14.52 10.14 -7.75
C PRO A 82 -13.25 10.76 -7.19
N GLY A 83 -12.90 10.50 -5.92
CA GLY A 83 -11.70 11.04 -5.29
C GLY A 83 -10.41 10.47 -5.89
N TYR A 84 -10.40 9.18 -6.24
CA TYR A 84 -9.29 8.61 -7.00
C TYR A 84 -9.13 9.29 -8.36
N LYS A 85 -10.23 9.40 -9.13
CA LYS A 85 -10.17 10.06 -10.45
C LYS A 85 -9.70 11.51 -10.35
N ALA A 86 -10.14 12.25 -9.34
CA ALA A 86 -9.70 13.63 -9.11
C ALA A 86 -8.22 13.70 -8.73
N SER A 87 -7.70 12.71 -7.97
CA SER A 87 -6.27 12.59 -7.66
C SER A 87 -5.45 12.29 -8.93
N ALA A 88 -5.93 11.39 -9.78
CA ALA A 88 -5.29 11.08 -11.06
C ALA A 88 -5.25 12.31 -11.99
N ASP A 89 -6.34 13.09 -12.05
CA ASP A 89 -6.39 14.33 -12.83
C ASP A 89 -5.44 15.40 -12.26
N TYR A 90 -5.34 15.52 -10.95
CA TYR A 90 -4.40 16.43 -10.29
C TYR A 90 -2.95 16.11 -10.66
N VAL A 91 -2.54 14.85 -10.51
CA VAL A 91 -1.19 14.40 -10.87
C VAL A 91 -0.92 14.60 -12.36
N ALA A 92 -1.85 14.20 -13.22
CA ALA A 92 -1.73 14.36 -14.67
C ALA A 92 -1.57 15.85 -15.06
N GLN A 93 -2.34 16.74 -14.44
CA GLN A 93 -2.21 18.18 -14.64
C GLN A 93 -0.82 18.68 -14.24
N LYS A 94 -0.35 18.33 -13.04
CA LYS A 94 0.94 18.77 -12.50
C LYS A 94 2.11 18.32 -13.36
N MET A 95 2.10 17.06 -13.81
CA MET A 95 3.14 16.55 -14.70
C MET A 95 3.08 17.16 -16.11
N THR A 96 1.88 17.45 -16.61
CA THR A 96 1.72 18.20 -17.88
C THR A 96 2.27 19.63 -17.76
N GLU A 97 1.99 20.32 -16.65
CA GLU A 97 2.54 21.67 -16.35
C GLU A 97 4.08 21.63 -16.26
N ALA A 98 4.66 20.55 -15.72
CA ALA A 98 6.09 20.30 -15.69
C ALA A 98 6.69 19.88 -17.07
N GLY A 99 5.84 19.72 -18.08
CA GLY A 99 6.26 19.51 -19.47
C GLY A 99 6.45 18.06 -19.88
N TYR A 100 6.03 17.09 -19.11
CA TYR A 100 6.01 15.67 -19.47
C TYR A 100 4.95 15.37 -20.53
N ASP A 101 5.11 14.24 -21.22
CA ASP A 101 4.06 13.67 -22.08
C ASP A 101 3.20 12.75 -21.22
N VAL A 102 1.96 13.19 -20.95
CA VAL A 102 1.11 12.54 -19.93
C VAL A 102 -0.09 11.90 -20.58
N HIS A 103 -0.39 10.66 -20.19
CA HIS A 103 -1.62 9.98 -20.57
C HIS A 103 -2.20 9.15 -19.42
N LEU A 104 -3.53 9.00 -19.45
CA LEU A 104 -4.27 8.13 -18.54
C LEU A 104 -4.50 6.79 -19.22
N GLN A 105 -3.97 5.71 -18.64
CA GLN A 105 -4.23 4.36 -19.08
C GLN A 105 -5.46 3.80 -18.37
N ASN A 106 -6.61 3.75 -19.06
CA ASN A 106 -7.85 3.22 -18.50
C ASN A 106 -7.82 1.69 -18.46
N TYR A 107 -8.33 1.12 -17.37
CA TYR A 107 -8.60 -0.31 -17.23
C TYR A 107 -9.92 -0.56 -16.50
N LYS A 108 -10.36 -1.82 -16.46
CA LYS A 108 -11.60 -2.24 -15.81
C LYS A 108 -11.27 -3.20 -14.67
N PHE A 109 -12.01 -3.05 -13.58
CA PHE A 109 -11.94 -3.97 -12.45
C PHE A 109 -13.32 -4.13 -11.78
N ASP A 110 -13.43 -5.11 -10.91
CA ASP A 110 -14.64 -5.33 -10.14
C ASP A 110 -14.56 -4.53 -8.84
N TYR A 111 -15.27 -3.39 -8.82
CA TYR A 111 -15.30 -2.48 -7.68
C TYR A 111 -16.22 -3.00 -6.58
N TYR A 112 -15.68 -3.07 -5.36
CA TYR A 112 -16.40 -3.40 -4.15
C TYR A 112 -16.09 -2.37 -3.08
N ALA A 113 -17.10 -1.85 -2.40
CA ALA A 113 -16.90 -0.91 -1.30
C ALA A 113 -17.98 -1.07 -0.23
N TYR A 114 -17.60 -0.79 1.02
CA TYR A 114 -18.55 -0.68 2.11
C TYR A 114 -19.31 0.65 2.05
N THR A 115 -20.57 0.63 2.48
CA THR A 115 -21.44 1.82 2.62
C THR A 115 -21.65 2.17 4.08
N GLY A 116 -20.94 1.54 4.98
CA GLY A 116 -20.98 1.72 6.41
C GLY A 116 -20.38 0.52 7.14
N ILE A 117 -20.23 0.61 8.46
CA ILE A 117 -19.65 -0.46 9.28
C ILE A 117 -20.54 -1.72 9.21
N PRO A 118 -20.00 -2.87 8.75
CA PRO A 118 -20.71 -4.13 8.83
C PRO A 118 -21.02 -4.52 10.27
N THR A 119 -22.12 -5.24 10.48
CA THR A 119 -22.52 -5.67 11.83
C THR A 119 -22.84 -7.16 11.85
N MET A 120 -22.51 -7.81 12.98
CA MET A 120 -22.90 -9.20 13.25
C MET A 120 -23.29 -9.35 14.71
N SER A 121 -24.39 -10.04 14.95
CA SER A 121 -24.79 -10.50 16.30
C SER A 121 -25.25 -11.96 16.26
N VAL A 122 -25.18 -12.63 17.40
CA VAL A 122 -25.67 -13.99 17.60
C VAL A 122 -26.56 -14.03 18.83
N ASN A 123 -27.80 -14.49 18.66
CA ASN A 123 -28.82 -14.48 19.72
C ASN A 123 -29.00 -13.08 20.39
N GLY A 124 -28.80 -11.99 19.62
CA GLY A 124 -28.88 -10.61 20.09
C GLY A 124 -27.63 -10.09 20.82
N THR A 125 -26.56 -10.87 20.88
CA THR A 125 -25.25 -10.44 21.39
C THR A 125 -24.38 -10.01 20.23
N ASP A 126 -23.91 -8.76 20.24
CA ASP A 126 -23.03 -8.22 19.19
C ASP A 126 -21.64 -8.84 19.29
N LEU A 127 -21.07 -9.18 18.15
CA LEU A 127 -19.68 -9.65 18.01
C LEU A 127 -18.78 -8.50 17.58
N VAL A 128 -17.52 -8.53 18.03
CA VAL A 128 -16.52 -7.48 17.74
C VAL A 128 -15.91 -7.72 16.38
N LEU A 129 -16.12 -6.75 15.47
CA LEU A 129 -15.53 -6.75 14.13
C LEU A 129 -14.00 -6.69 14.23
N GLY A 130 -13.32 -7.51 13.43
CA GLY A 130 -11.84 -7.62 13.42
C GLY A 130 -11.26 -8.50 14.54
N VAL A 131 -12.06 -8.86 15.56
CA VAL A 131 -11.64 -9.72 16.68
C VAL A 131 -12.37 -11.06 16.65
N ASP A 132 -13.69 -11.00 16.72
CA ASP A 132 -14.55 -12.18 16.78
C ASP A 132 -14.92 -12.66 15.38
N TRP A 133 -15.14 -11.72 14.48
CA TRP A 133 -15.59 -11.96 13.11
C TRP A 133 -15.10 -10.91 12.13
N GLY A 134 -15.17 -11.28 10.83
CA GLY A 134 -14.93 -10.35 9.73
C GLY A 134 -15.80 -10.69 8.52
N PRO A 135 -16.20 -9.70 7.73
CA PRO A 135 -16.96 -9.91 6.50
C PRO A 135 -16.08 -10.47 5.38
N GLY A 136 -16.63 -11.40 4.60
CA GLY A 136 -16.10 -11.68 3.27
C GLY A 136 -16.58 -10.61 2.28
N GLN A 137 -15.87 -10.45 1.17
CA GLN A 137 -16.35 -9.60 0.07
C GLN A 137 -17.64 -10.19 -0.53
N SER A 138 -18.77 -9.84 0.07
CA SER A 138 -20.10 -10.35 -0.25
C SER A 138 -21.15 -9.26 -0.05
N LEU A 139 -22.39 -9.53 -0.44
CA LEU A 139 -23.48 -8.57 -0.38
C LEU A 139 -24.61 -9.06 0.52
N GLY A 140 -25.41 -8.11 0.99
CA GLY A 140 -26.70 -8.39 1.62
C GLY A 140 -26.63 -8.57 3.13
N SER A 141 -27.75 -9.04 3.66
CA SER A 141 -27.95 -9.27 5.09
C SER A 141 -28.63 -10.62 5.32
N MET A 142 -28.45 -11.18 6.51
CA MET A 142 -29.20 -12.35 7.00
C MET A 142 -29.69 -12.12 8.41
N GLY A 143 -30.80 -12.74 8.78
CA GLY A 143 -31.40 -12.66 10.10
C GLY A 143 -32.77 -13.29 10.17
N GLY A 144 -33.27 -13.53 11.38
CA GLY A 144 -34.58 -14.11 11.62
C GLY A 144 -34.71 -15.61 11.38
N GLN A 145 -33.67 -16.28 10.90
CA GLN A 145 -33.59 -17.75 10.76
C GLN A 145 -32.55 -18.32 11.72
N THR A 146 -32.77 -19.56 12.12
CA THR A 146 -31.81 -20.31 12.90
C THR A 146 -30.69 -20.84 12.00
N LEU A 147 -29.46 -20.88 12.55
CA LEU A 147 -28.29 -21.39 11.88
C LEU A 147 -28.38 -22.92 11.69
N THR A 148 -28.05 -23.38 10.50
CA THR A 148 -27.87 -24.81 10.21
C THR A 148 -26.39 -25.14 10.02
N THR A 149 -26.07 -26.41 9.82
CA THR A 149 -24.67 -26.82 9.59
C THR A 149 -24.60 -27.88 8.50
N VAL A 150 -23.43 -28.01 7.92
CA VAL A 150 -23.09 -29.13 7.01
C VAL A 150 -22.84 -30.42 7.79
N ASN A 151 -22.94 -31.56 7.12
CA ASN A 151 -22.89 -32.87 7.76
C ASN A 151 -21.48 -33.32 8.16
N ASN A 152 -20.43 -32.65 7.68
CA ASN A 152 -19.04 -33.13 7.75
C ASN A 152 -18.05 -32.13 8.39
N ASN A 153 -18.51 -31.26 9.29
CA ASN A 153 -17.61 -30.57 10.21
C ASN A 153 -16.90 -31.59 11.11
N VAL A 154 -15.61 -31.37 11.37
CA VAL A 154 -14.78 -32.26 12.19
C VAL A 154 -14.57 -31.62 13.57
N LEU A 155 -15.37 -32.03 14.54
CA LEU A 155 -15.34 -31.52 15.91
C LEU A 155 -15.37 -32.68 16.92
N PRO A 156 -14.40 -32.78 17.84
CA PRO A 156 -13.22 -31.90 18.00
C PRO A 156 -12.28 -32.00 16.80
N PRO A 157 -11.50 -30.91 16.51
CA PRO A 157 -10.62 -30.89 15.34
C PRO A 157 -9.47 -31.90 15.48
N THR A 158 -9.04 -32.45 14.36
CA THR A 158 -7.85 -33.31 14.30
C THR A 158 -6.57 -32.45 14.20
N PRO A 159 -5.39 -33.03 14.56
CA PRO A 159 -4.11 -32.28 14.49
C PRO A 159 -3.71 -31.80 13.08
N THR A 160 -4.26 -32.43 12.05
CA THR A 160 -3.99 -32.08 10.64
C THR A 160 -5.26 -31.58 9.97
N PRO A 161 -5.16 -30.67 8.98
CA PRO A 161 -6.32 -30.22 8.22
C PRO A 161 -7.01 -31.40 7.56
N SER A 162 -8.20 -31.75 7.99
CA SER A 162 -8.93 -32.91 7.54
C SER A 162 -10.40 -32.64 7.23
N SER A 163 -10.93 -31.47 7.64
CA SER A 163 -12.31 -31.13 7.33
C SER A 163 -12.51 -30.90 5.84
N ALA A 164 -13.41 -31.70 5.24
CA ALA A 164 -13.90 -31.46 3.89
C ALA A 164 -15.28 -30.76 3.92
N ALA A 165 -15.60 -30.06 5.01
CA ALA A 165 -16.89 -29.43 5.25
C ALA A 165 -17.30 -28.49 4.11
N GLY A 166 -18.46 -28.73 3.51
CA GLY A 166 -19.00 -27.94 2.41
C GLY A 166 -18.25 -28.04 1.08
N CYS A 167 -17.33 -29.01 0.93
CA CYS A 167 -16.55 -29.19 -0.31
C CYS A 167 -17.36 -29.85 -1.44
N ALA A 168 -18.39 -30.61 -1.11
CA ALA A 168 -19.25 -31.26 -2.07
C ALA A 168 -20.74 -30.91 -1.87
N ALA A 169 -21.52 -30.93 -2.94
CA ALA A 169 -22.96 -30.67 -2.87
C ALA A 169 -23.69 -31.61 -1.88
N GLY A 170 -23.23 -32.82 -1.72
CA GLY A 170 -23.80 -33.81 -0.79
C GLY A 170 -23.56 -33.52 0.70
N ASP A 171 -22.71 -32.55 1.01
CA ASP A 171 -22.46 -32.11 2.40
C ASP A 171 -23.64 -31.30 2.97
N PHE A 172 -24.51 -30.78 2.11
CA PHE A 172 -25.64 -29.92 2.44
C PHE A 172 -26.94 -30.70 2.44
N GLY A 173 -27.52 -30.86 3.61
CA GLY A 173 -28.84 -31.48 3.75
C GLY A 173 -30.00 -30.51 3.42
N PRO A 174 -31.24 -31.00 3.31
CA PRO A 174 -32.40 -30.18 2.96
C PRO A 174 -32.69 -29.04 3.96
N GLN A 175 -32.20 -29.13 5.18
CA GLN A 175 -32.33 -28.12 6.23
C GLN A 175 -31.58 -26.82 5.92
N VAL A 176 -30.66 -26.82 4.96
CA VAL A 176 -29.89 -25.63 4.57
C VAL A 176 -30.72 -24.64 3.75
N SER A 177 -31.70 -25.15 2.98
CA SER A 177 -32.54 -24.30 2.15
C SER A 177 -33.37 -23.32 2.99
N GLY A 178 -33.19 -22.02 2.73
CA GLY A 178 -33.86 -20.93 3.47
C GLY A 178 -33.22 -20.56 4.82
N HIS A 179 -32.08 -21.13 5.16
CA HIS A 179 -31.36 -20.89 6.41
C HIS A 179 -29.90 -20.48 6.17
N PRO A 180 -29.28 -19.71 7.09
CA PRO A 180 -27.83 -19.55 7.10
C PRO A 180 -27.14 -20.88 7.49
N VAL A 181 -25.93 -21.10 6.96
CA VAL A 181 -25.19 -22.35 7.19
C VAL A 181 -23.80 -22.11 7.78
N LEU A 182 -23.44 -22.90 8.78
CA LEU A 182 -22.14 -22.93 9.45
C LEU A 182 -21.22 -23.95 8.77
N ILE A 183 -20.05 -23.52 8.32
CA ILE A 183 -19.09 -24.37 7.59
C ILE A 183 -17.69 -24.20 8.18
N GLN A 184 -17.02 -25.31 8.52
CA GLN A 184 -15.64 -25.29 8.99
C GLN A 184 -14.66 -25.06 7.83
N ARG A 185 -13.59 -24.26 8.08
CA ARG A 185 -12.41 -24.21 7.20
C ARG A 185 -11.86 -25.63 7.01
N GLY A 186 -11.14 -25.87 5.91
CA GLY A 186 -10.57 -27.20 5.66
C GLY A 186 -9.87 -27.27 4.30
N THR A 187 -10.11 -28.33 3.56
CA THR A 187 -9.29 -28.74 2.41
C THR A 187 -9.64 -28.04 1.09
N CYS A 188 -10.87 -27.59 0.90
CA CYS A 188 -11.27 -26.87 -0.32
C CYS A 188 -11.35 -25.35 -0.11
N THR A 189 -11.37 -24.59 -1.21
CA THR A 189 -11.42 -23.13 -1.20
C THR A 189 -12.73 -22.60 -0.60
N PHE A 190 -12.69 -21.39 -0.04
CA PHE A 190 -13.90 -20.73 0.46
C PHE A 190 -14.90 -20.47 -0.66
N ALA A 191 -14.42 -20.09 -1.86
CA ALA A 191 -15.25 -19.95 -3.05
C ALA A 191 -16.10 -21.21 -3.33
N GLN A 192 -15.49 -22.38 -3.27
CA GLN A 192 -16.20 -23.65 -3.48
C GLN A 192 -17.25 -23.92 -2.39
N LYS A 193 -16.90 -23.68 -1.11
CA LYS A 193 -17.85 -23.83 0.01
C LYS A 193 -19.07 -22.94 -0.17
N VAL A 194 -18.84 -21.65 -0.51
CA VAL A 194 -19.90 -20.65 -0.71
C VAL A 194 -20.76 -21.00 -1.92
N ALA A 195 -20.15 -21.39 -3.05
CA ALA A 195 -20.90 -21.78 -4.25
C ALA A 195 -21.80 -22.99 -3.97
N ASN A 196 -21.31 -23.99 -3.24
CA ASN A 196 -22.11 -25.15 -2.86
C ASN A 196 -23.26 -24.78 -1.89
N ALA A 197 -22.99 -23.89 -0.92
CA ALA A 197 -24.01 -23.38 0.00
C ALA A 197 -25.13 -22.62 -0.73
N GLN A 198 -24.78 -21.73 -1.67
CA GLN A 198 -25.74 -21.02 -2.50
C GLN A 198 -26.57 -21.97 -3.36
N ALA A 199 -25.93 -22.98 -3.95
CA ALA A 199 -26.64 -24.01 -4.74
C ALA A 199 -27.61 -24.84 -3.88
N ALA A 200 -27.32 -25.03 -2.59
CA ALA A 200 -28.17 -25.68 -1.62
C ALA A 200 -29.31 -24.77 -1.08
N GLY A 201 -29.35 -23.50 -1.48
CA GLY A 201 -30.36 -22.53 -1.08
C GLY A 201 -30.11 -21.87 0.28
N ALA A 202 -28.84 -21.82 0.73
CA ALA A 202 -28.47 -21.08 1.94
C ALA A 202 -28.77 -19.58 1.79
N THR A 203 -29.22 -18.93 2.87
CA THR A 203 -29.47 -17.49 2.92
C THR A 203 -28.26 -16.69 3.36
N GLY A 204 -27.23 -17.33 3.86
CA GLY A 204 -25.96 -16.77 4.26
C GLY A 204 -24.98 -17.86 4.68
N VAL A 205 -23.71 -17.54 4.76
CA VAL A 205 -22.64 -18.48 5.13
C VAL A 205 -21.81 -17.92 6.27
N ILE A 206 -21.63 -18.71 7.32
CA ILE A 206 -20.66 -18.44 8.39
C ILE A 206 -19.55 -19.46 8.28
N ILE A 207 -18.33 -19.01 7.98
CA ILE A 207 -17.15 -19.88 7.92
C ILE A 207 -16.35 -19.71 9.21
N PHE A 208 -16.10 -20.78 9.94
CA PHE A 208 -15.26 -20.74 11.12
C PHE A 208 -13.92 -21.43 10.87
N ASN A 209 -12.90 -21.01 11.62
CA ASN A 209 -11.56 -21.56 11.48
C ASN A 209 -11.51 -23.02 11.90
N GLU A 210 -10.44 -23.73 11.55
CA GLU A 210 -10.37 -25.19 11.65
C GLU A 210 -10.18 -25.71 13.07
N GLY A 211 -9.45 -24.96 13.94
CA GLY A 211 -9.26 -25.26 15.34
C GLY A 211 -8.16 -26.29 15.66
N ASN A 212 -7.40 -26.74 14.67
CA ASN A 212 -6.29 -27.66 14.93
C ASN A 212 -5.05 -26.93 15.50
N THR A 213 -4.00 -27.70 15.84
CA THR A 213 -2.79 -27.16 16.51
C THR A 213 -1.81 -26.49 15.57
N GLN A 214 -2.13 -26.33 14.30
CA GLN A 214 -1.25 -25.62 13.35
C GLN A 214 -1.39 -24.11 13.52
N PRO A 215 -0.36 -23.32 13.14
CA PRO A 215 -0.46 -21.87 13.12
C PRO A 215 -1.69 -21.40 12.34
N ASP A 216 -2.28 -20.29 12.74
CA ASP A 216 -3.39 -19.59 12.09
C ASP A 216 -4.67 -20.43 11.91
N ARG A 217 -4.91 -21.41 12.79
CA ARG A 217 -6.10 -22.28 12.71
C ARG A 217 -7.15 -22.03 13.78
N THR A 218 -6.92 -21.10 14.68
CA THR A 218 -7.84 -20.80 15.80
C THR A 218 -8.37 -19.37 15.79
N GLY A 219 -7.56 -18.39 15.39
CA GLY A 219 -7.92 -16.98 15.33
C GLY A 219 -8.91 -16.64 14.22
N LEU A 220 -9.21 -15.36 14.08
CA LEU A 220 -9.97 -14.85 12.94
C LEU A 220 -9.17 -15.06 11.65
N LEU A 221 -9.86 -15.40 10.60
CA LEU A 221 -9.33 -15.55 9.25
C LEU A 221 -10.35 -14.99 8.30
N ILE A 222 -9.93 -14.15 7.38
CA ILE A 222 -10.73 -13.69 6.25
C ILE A 222 -10.11 -14.25 4.99
N GLY A 223 -10.90 -14.81 4.10
CA GLY A 223 -10.39 -15.49 2.91
C GLY A 223 -11.10 -15.04 1.64
N SER A 224 -10.38 -15.11 0.53
CA SER A 224 -10.93 -14.81 -0.80
C SER A 224 -12.08 -15.74 -1.17
N LEU A 225 -13.15 -15.13 -1.67
CA LEU A 225 -14.33 -15.83 -2.18
C LEU A 225 -14.28 -16.05 -3.71
N GLY A 226 -13.24 -15.53 -4.38
CA GLY A 226 -13.05 -15.66 -5.83
C GLY A 226 -14.03 -14.82 -6.69
N SER A 227 -15.17 -14.45 -6.14
CA SER A 227 -16.16 -13.55 -6.72
C SER A 227 -17.03 -12.99 -5.59
N VAL A 228 -17.78 -11.93 -5.83
CA VAL A 228 -18.70 -11.34 -4.85
C VAL A 228 -20.01 -12.11 -4.84
N PRO A 229 -20.31 -12.91 -3.79
CA PRO A 229 -21.58 -13.65 -3.68
C PRO A 229 -22.75 -12.71 -3.43
N SER A 230 -23.94 -13.11 -3.84
CA SER A 230 -25.20 -12.38 -3.60
C SER A 230 -25.82 -12.62 -2.21
N ILE A 231 -25.23 -13.50 -1.41
CA ILE A 231 -25.61 -13.78 -0.02
C ILE A 231 -24.47 -13.38 0.92
N PRO A 232 -24.76 -12.93 2.15
CA PRO A 232 -23.74 -12.54 3.09
C PRO A 232 -22.86 -13.74 3.47
N VAL A 233 -21.55 -13.50 3.46
CA VAL A 233 -20.53 -14.46 3.89
C VAL A 233 -19.68 -13.78 4.97
N VAL A 234 -19.54 -14.43 6.11
CA VAL A 234 -18.71 -13.95 7.21
C VAL A 234 -17.79 -15.06 7.71
N PHE A 235 -16.69 -14.62 8.28
CA PHE A 235 -15.71 -15.48 8.94
C PHE A 235 -15.74 -15.22 10.44
N VAL A 236 -15.58 -16.28 11.23
CA VAL A 236 -15.49 -16.19 12.68
C VAL A 236 -14.30 -17.00 13.19
N THR A 237 -13.86 -16.71 14.41
CA THR A 237 -12.83 -17.50 15.08
C THR A 237 -13.30 -18.96 15.26
N PHE A 238 -12.34 -19.87 15.51
CA PHE A 238 -12.70 -21.24 15.85
C PHE A 238 -13.55 -21.33 17.12
N ALA A 239 -13.25 -20.54 18.14
CA ALA A 239 -13.98 -20.56 19.40
C ALA A 239 -15.47 -20.27 19.18
N ILE A 240 -15.81 -19.21 18.47
CA ILE A 240 -17.19 -18.82 18.17
C ILE A 240 -17.90 -19.86 17.29
N GLY A 241 -17.23 -20.30 16.23
CA GLY A 241 -17.83 -21.32 15.34
C GLY A 241 -18.05 -22.67 16.01
N ASN A 242 -17.15 -23.09 16.90
CA ASN A 242 -17.30 -24.31 17.68
C ASN A 242 -18.45 -24.21 18.69
N GLU A 243 -18.62 -23.05 19.34
CA GLU A 243 -19.77 -22.80 20.24
C GLU A 243 -21.09 -22.91 19.47
N MET A 244 -21.22 -22.23 18.32
CA MET A 244 -22.39 -22.34 17.45
C MET A 244 -22.67 -23.78 17.02
N ALA A 245 -21.63 -24.55 16.68
CA ALA A 245 -21.78 -25.94 16.28
C ALA A 245 -22.26 -26.83 17.44
N GLN A 246 -21.81 -26.59 18.65
CA GLN A 246 -22.27 -27.29 19.87
C GLN A 246 -23.72 -26.95 20.20
N GLU A 247 -24.14 -25.69 20.08
CA GLU A 247 -25.54 -25.30 20.26
C GLU A 247 -26.47 -25.98 19.23
N ILE A 248 -26.06 -26.04 17.96
CA ILE A 248 -26.80 -26.79 16.93
C ILE A 248 -26.91 -28.26 17.30
N ALA A 249 -25.81 -28.90 17.72
CA ALA A 249 -25.80 -30.31 18.12
C ALA A 249 -26.66 -30.58 19.37
N ALA A 250 -26.78 -29.64 20.26
CA ALA A 250 -27.65 -29.71 21.45
C ALA A 250 -29.14 -29.47 21.13
N GLY A 251 -29.49 -29.14 19.89
CA GLY A 251 -30.87 -28.85 19.48
C GLY A 251 -31.33 -27.42 19.77
N ASN A 252 -30.41 -26.53 20.07
CA ASN A 252 -30.65 -25.10 20.33
C ASN A 252 -29.93 -24.23 19.31
N PRO A 253 -30.25 -24.32 18.00
CA PRO A 253 -29.51 -23.63 16.96
C PRO A 253 -29.58 -22.10 17.16
N PRO A 254 -28.44 -21.38 17.12
CA PRO A 254 -28.41 -19.93 17.32
C PRO A 254 -29.03 -19.19 16.12
N SER A 255 -29.42 -17.95 16.35
CA SER A 255 -29.97 -17.04 15.33
C SER A 255 -28.97 -15.92 15.06
N PRO A 256 -28.15 -16.00 14.01
CA PRO A 256 -27.25 -14.94 13.60
C PRO A 256 -28.01 -13.83 12.88
N THR A 257 -27.56 -12.58 13.09
CA THR A 257 -27.95 -11.42 12.27
C THR A 257 -26.69 -10.79 11.72
N VAL A 258 -26.64 -10.57 10.42
CA VAL A 258 -25.51 -9.94 9.72
C VAL A 258 -26.04 -8.90 8.75
N ASP A 259 -25.35 -7.76 8.67
CA ASP A 259 -25.56 -6.74 7.65
C ASP A 259 -24.20 -6.30 7.10
N ILE A 260 -23.90 -6.65 5.85
CA ILE A 260 -22.59 -6.37 5.23
C ILE A 260 -22.45 -4.91 4.83
N LYS A 261 -23.53 -4.20 4.50
CA LYS A 261 -23.50 -2.78 4.08
C LYS A 261 -22.46 -2.49 2.99
N ALA A 262 -22.56 -3.16 1.88
CA ALA A 262 -21.62 -3.01 0.78
C ALA A 262 -22.33 -2.86 -0.56
N ILE A 263 -21.61 -2.31 -1.52
CA ILE A 263 -21.98 -2.25 -2.94
C ILE A 263 -20.96 -2.96 -3.80
N PHE A 264 -21.40 -3.47 -4.93
CA PHE A 264 -20.58 -4.10 -5.94
C PHE A 264 -20.94 -3.56 -7.33
N LYS A 265 -19.94 -3.16 -8.09
CA LYS A 265 -20.08 -2.67 -9.45
C LYS A 265 -19.07 -3.39 -10.35
N PRO A 266 -19.51 -4.36 -11.15
CA PRO A 266 -18.60 -5.05 -12.05
C PRO A 266 -18.12 -4.12 -13.17
N ASN A 267 -16.90 -4.34 -13.64
CA ASN A 267 -16.28 -3.59 -14.73
C ASN A 267 -16.27 -2.06 -14.52
N ALA A 268 -16.02 -1.60 -13.31
CA ALA A 268 -15.80 -0.18 -13.05
C ALA A 268 -14.54 0.32 -13.77
N ASP A 269 -14.52 1.61 -14.11
CA ASP A 269 -13.36 2.26 -14.69
C ASP A 269 -12.36 2.64 -13.61
N ASP A 270 -11.07 2.44 -13.93
CA ASP A 270 -9.96 2.98 -13.18
C ASP A 270 -8.80 3.36 -14.11
N TRP A 271 -7.76 4.02 -13.58
CA TRP A 271 -6.72 4.61 -14.42
C TRP A 271 -5.34 4.51 -13.77
N ASN A 272 -4.33 4.22 -14.58
CA ASN A 272 -2.95 4.56 -14.25
C ASN A 272 -2.63 5.92 -14.87
N VAL A 273 -1.88 6.78 -14.17
CA VAL A 273 -1.33 8.01 -14.73
C VAL A 273 0.10 7.72 -15.17
N ILE A 274 0.43 7.97 -16.42
CA ILE A 274 1.77 7.73 -16.98
C ILE A 274 2.30 9.04 -17.52
N ALA A 275 3.50 9.43 -17.09
CA ALA A 275 4.16 10.65 -17.48
C ALA A 275 5.59 10.37 -17.99
N ASP A 276 5.82 10.59 -19.27
CA ASP A 276 7.07 10.34 -19.95
C ASP A 276 7.92 11.60 -20.11
N SER A 277 9.21 11.53 -19.82
CA SER A 277 10.15 12.62 -20.12
C SER A 277 10.29 12.81 -21.63
N LYS A 278 10.49 14.06 -22.07
CA LYS A 278 10.71 14.35 -23.50
C LYS A 278 12.08 13.92 -23.99
N GLY A 279 13.04 13.78 -23.09
CA GLY A 279 14.42 13.36 -23.37
C GLY A 279 14.72 11.96 -22.86
N GLY A 280 15.96 11.53 -23.09
CA GLY A 280 16.49 10.23 -22.68
C GLY A 280 16.34 9.15 -23.74
N ASP A 281 17.16 8.11 -23.61
CA ASP A 281 17.13 6.94 -24.51
C ASP A 281 15.94 6.05 -24.17
N GLN A 282 14.95 6.02 -25.05
CA GLN A 282 13.74 5.21 -24.90
C GLN A 282 13.99 3.69 -24.90
N ASN A 283 15.17 3.23 -25.29
CA ASN A 283 15.55 1.83 -25.14
C ASN A 283 16.03 1.51 -23.70
N HIS A 284 16.21 2.55 -22.89
CA HIS A 284 16.65 2.46 -21.51
C HIS A 284 15.69 3.30 -20.64
N THR A 285 14.50 2.78 -20.39
CA THR A 285 13.50 3.47 -19.56
C THR A 285 13.71 3.11 -18.09
N LEU A 286 13.87 4.13 -17.27
CA LEU A 286 13.73 4.06 -15.82
C LEU A 286 12.28 4.37 -15.47
N VAL A 287 11.59 3.41 -14.88
CA VAL A 287 10.28 3.62 -14.27
C VAL A 287 10.49 4.11 -12.84
N VAL A 288 9.69 5.07 -12.42
CA VAL A 288 9.57 5.55 -11.03
C VAL A 288 8.09 5.53 -10.72
N ASP A 289 7.67 4.72 -9.78
CA ASP A 289 6.26 4.52 -9.53
C ASP A 289 5.87 4.63 -8.04
N ALA A 290 4.58 4.77 -7.85
CA ALA A 290 3.87 4.71 -6.58
C ALA A 290 2.41 4.40 -6.89
N HIS A 291 1.67 3.77 -5.98
CA HIS A 291 0.23 3.75 -6.15
C HIS A 291 -0.42 5.03 -5.65
N LEU A 292 -1.53 5.40 -6.27
CA LEU A 292 -2.24 6.65 -6.00
C LEU A 292 -3.58 6.41 -5.31
N ASP A 293 -4.09 5.21 -5.36
CA ASP A 293 -5.32 4.85 -4.69
C ASP A 293 -5.12 4.71 -3.17
N ALA A 294 -6.22 4.58 -2.49
CA ALA A 294 -6.32 4.33 -1.06
C ALA A 294 -7.33 3.22 -0.82
N ILE A 295 -7.41 2.71 0.40
CA ILE A 295 -8.45 1.77 0.81
C ILE A 295 -9.25 2.32 1.99
N TYR A 296 -10.56 2.51 1.78
CA TYR A 296 -11.56 2.95 2.78
C TYR A 296 -11.20 4.23 3.54
N GLY A 297 -10.62 5.22 2.84
CA GLY A 297 -10.23 6.48 3.44
C GLY A 297 -9.55 7.46 2.50
N ALA A 298 -8.96 8.49 3.07
CA ALA A 298 -8.18 9.48 2.33
C ALA A 298 -6.83 8.93 1.87
N GLY A 299 -6.22 7.96 2.60
CA GLY A 299 -4.97 7.30 2.23
C GLY A 299 -3.80 8.26 2.09
N MET A 300 -3.60 9.11 3.09
CA MET A 300 -2.55 10.13 3.01
C MET A 300 -1.17 9.54 3.28
N LEU A 301 -1.07 8.60 4.21
CA LEU A 301 0.14 7.81 4.42
C LEU A 301 0.27 6.76 3.31
N ASP A 302 -0.79 5.97 3.11
CA ASP A 302 -0.83 4.86 2.18
C ASP A 302 -1.78 5.13 1.00
N ASN A 303 -1.28 5.43 -0.22
CA ASN A 303 0.11 5.85 -0.49
C ASN A 303 0.12 7.25 -1.14
N GLY A 304 -0.64 8.19 -0.53
CA GLY A 304 -0.55 9.59 -0.89
C GLY A 304 0.88 10.13 -0.72
N SER A 305 1.58 9.63 0.29
CA SER A 305 2.94 10.07 0.65
C SER A 305 3.97 9.73 -0.43
N GLY A 306 4.06 8.49 -0.87
CA GLY A 306 4.94 8.07 -1.95
C GLY A 306 4.55 8.72 -3.28
N SER A 307 3.25 8.76 -3.57
CA SER A 307 2.70 9.41 -4.76
C SER A 307 3.08 10.89 -4.87
N MET A 308 2.99 11.65 -3.78
CA MET A 308 3.38 13.08 -3.77
C MET A 308 4.90 13.25 -3.76
N ALA A 309 5.65 12.32 -3.20
CA ALA A 309 7.12 12.32 -3.27
C ALA A 309 7.61 12.22 -4.73
N ILE A 310 7.10 11.25 -5.50
CA ILE A 310 7.51 11.11 -6.91
C ILE A 310 6.96 12.25 -7.79
N LEU A 311 5.83 12.84 -7.43
CA LEU A 311 5.32 14.05 -8.10
C LEU A 311 6.27 15.24 -7.94
N ASP A 312 6.70 15.53 -6.72
CA ASP A 312 7.66 16.61 -6.43
C ASP A 312 9.00 16.37 -7.14
N ILE A 313 9.52 15.13 -7.09
CA ILE A 313 10.73 14.74 -7.82
C ILE A 313 10.57 14.99 -9.33
N GLY A 314 9.45 14.57 -9.93
CA GLY A 314 9.17 14.78 -11.34
C GLY A 314 9.14 16.28 -11.71
N GLN A 315 8.50 17.12 -10.91
CA GLN A 315 8.47 18.57 -11.12
C GLN A 315 9.86 19.20 -11.01
N MET A 316 10.67 18.79 -10.02
CA MET A 316 12.04 19.29 -9.86
C MET A 316 12.98 18.86 -10.99
N LEU A 317 12.62 17.81 -11.76
CA LEU A 317 13.37 17.35 -12.94
C LEU A 317 12.90 17.96 -14.26
N GLN A 318 11.91 18.86 -14.29
CA GLN A 318 11.29 19.40 -15.50
C GLN A 318 12.26 20.00 -16.53
N ASN A 319 13.41 20.54 -16.10
CA ASN A 319 14.44 21.13 -16.96
C ASN A 319 15.63 20.19 -17.23
N VAL A 320 15.55 18.94 -16.75
CA VAL A 320 16.62 17.96 -16.92
C VAL A 320 16.43 17.23 -18.24
N ASN A 321 17.54 17.05 -18.97
CA ASN A 321 17.59 16.14 -20.11
C ASN A 321 18.36 14.89 -19.68
N PRO A 322 17.67 13.82 -19.23
CA PRO A 322 18.33 12.63 -18.71
C PRO A 322 19.00 11.81 -19.82
N GLU A 323 19.96 10.95 -19.49
CA GLU A 323 20.53 9.98 -20.44
C GLU A 323 19.54 8.82 -20.67
N ASN A 324 18.95 8.29 -19.62
CA ASN A 324 17.90 7.28 -19.68
C ASN A 324 16.52 7.94 -19.69
N HIS A 325 15.60 7.39 -20.48
CA HIS A 325 14.22 7.88 -20.51
C HIS A 325 13.57 7.68 -19.13
N LEU A 326 12.91 8.73 -18.61
CA LEU A 326 12.17 8.67 -17.33
C LEU A 326 10.69 8.48 -17.62
N ARG A 327 10.11 7.51 -16.94
CA ARG A 327 8.67 7.27 -16.91
C ARG A 327 8.19 7.25 -15.47
N PHE A 328 7.39 8.24 -15.08
CA PHE A 328 6.69 8.24 -13.81
C PHE A 328 5.33 7.58 -13.99
N ILE A 329 4.96 6.70 -13.05
CA ILE A 329 3.66 6.02 -13.07
C ILE A 329 3.01 6.14 -11.70
N TRP A 330 1.74 6.52 -11.69
CA TRP A 330 0.88 6.42 -10.51
C TRP A 330 -0.14 5.34 -10.80
N PHE A 331 -0.03 4.23 -10.10
CA PHE A 331 -0.93 3.10 -10.28
C PHE A 331 -2.23 3.30 -9.51
N GLY A 332 -3.32 2.73 -10.02
CA GLY A 332 -4.56 2.56 -9.31
C GLY A 332 -4.81 1.10 -8.97
N GLY A 333 -5.70 0.84 -8.00
CA GLY A 333 -6.10 -0.50 -7.62
C GLY A 333 -4.99 -1.36 -7.04
N GLU A 334 -3.98 -0.75 -6.46
CA GLU A 334 -2.93 -1.45 -5.73
C GLU A 334 -3.54 -2.20 -4.56
N GLU A 335 -4.24 -1.49 -3.70
CA GLU A 335 -4.91 -1.92 -2.47
C GLU A 335 -5.96 -3.02 -2.69
N LEU A 336 -6.41 -3.18 -3.91
CA LEU A 336 -7.38 -4.20 -4.32
C LEU A 336 -6.74 -5.44 -4.94
N GLY A 337 -5.41 -5.50 -4.99
CA GLY A 337 -4.61 -6.61 -5.50
C GLY A 337 -3.76 -6.26 -6.72
N LEU A 338 -3.08 -5.11 -6.67
CA LEU A 338 -2.10 -4.65 -7.65
C LEU A 338 -2.69 -4.57 -9.09
N PHE A 339 -3.96 -4.11 -9.21
CA PHE A 339 -4.65 -4.18 -10.51
C PHE A 339 -4.00 -3.29 -11.57
N GLY A 340 -3.58 -2.08 -11.19
CA GLY A 340 -3.00 -1.10 -12.10
C GLY A 340 -1.66 -1.55 -12.66
N SER A 341 -0.71 -1.92 -11.81
CA SER A 341 0.61 -2.40 -12.22
C SER A 341 0.53 -3.72 -12.98
N LYS A 342 -0.32 -4.64 -12.52
CA LYS A 342 -0.64 -5.87 -13.24
C LYS A 342 -1.17 -5.61 -14.64
N PHE A 343 -2.13 -4.68 -14.77
CA PHE A 343 -2.68 -4.31 -16.06
C PHE A 343 -1.60 -3.68 -16.94
N TYR A 344 -0.83 -2.75 -16.43
CA TYR A 344 0.25 -2.09 -17.15
C TYR A 344 1.24 -3.11 -17.69
N VAL A 345 1.81 -3.95 -16.83
CA VAL A 345 2.84 -4.92 -17.21
C VAL A 345 2.32 -5.97 -18.19
N ASN A 346 1.09 -6.47 -18.00
CA ASN A 346 0.51 -7.49 -18.89
C ASN A 346 0.12 -6.95 -20.28
N ASN A 347 -0.02 -5.64 -20.44
CA ASN A 347 -0.32 -4.99 -21.73
C ASN A 347 0.92 -4.46 -22.44
N LEU A 348 2.10 -4.58 -21.86
CA LEU A 348 3.36 -4.28 -22.55
C LEU A 348 3.58 -5.25 -23.71
N THR A 349 3.96 -4.71 -24.86
CA THR A 349 4.55 -5.54 -25.92
C THR A 349 5.94 -6.02 -25.49
N SER A 350 6.43 -7.10 -26.12
CA SER A 350 7.79 -7.60 -25.82
C SER A 350 8.87 -6.51 -26.02
N THR A 351 8.68 -5.64 -27.00
CA THR A 351 9.58 -4.51 -27.26
C THR A 351 9.51 -3.50 -26.12
N GLN A 352 8.32 -3.08 -25.71
CA GLN A 352 8.16 -2.14 -24.59
C GLN A 352 8.76 -2.71 -23.30
N ALA A 353 8.46 -3.97 -22.97
CA ALA A 353 9.03 -4.64 -21.80
C ALA A 353 10.56 -4.71 -21.85
N SER A 354 11.15 -4.91 -23.06
CA SER A 354 12.62 -4.95 -23.21
C SER A 354 13.28 -3.58 -23.07
N HIS A 355 12.54 -2.50 -23.25
CA HIS A 355 13.03 -1.13 -23.09
C HIS A 355 12.99 -0.66 -21.63
N ILE A 356 12.25 -1.30 -20.74
CA ILE A 356 12.26 -0.98 -19.31
C ILE A 356 13.52 -1.60 -18.70
N SER A 357 14.43 -0.75 -18.26
CA SER A 357 15.71 -1.17 -17.70
C SER A 357 15.65 -1.39 -16.21
N TYR A 358 14.82 -0.60 -15.50
CA TYR A 358 14.75 -0.61 -14.07
C TYR A 358 13.43 -0.01 -13.57
N ASP A 359 13.03 -0.38 -12.36
CA ASP A 359 11.87 0.13 -11.67
C ASP A 359 12.22 0.60 -10.25
N LEU A 360 11.76 1.79 -9.86
CA LEU A 360 11.95 2.40 -8.55
C LEU A 360 10.58 2.70 -7.94
N ASP A 361 10.21 1.94 -6.94
CA ASP A 361 8.92 2.00 -6.27
C ASP A 361 9.01 2.83 -4.98
N ALA A 362 8.03 3.70 -4.78
CA ALA A 362 7.87 4.55 -3.60
C ALA A 362 6.56 4.20 -2.89
N ASP A 363 6.64 3.37 -1.87
CA ASP A 363 5.45 2.93 -1.17
C ASP A 363 5.52 3.29 0.32
N VAL A 364 4.55 4.08 0.79
CA VAL A 364 4.41 4.55 2.18
C VAL A 364 5.63 5.31 2.70
N PHE A 365 5.65 6.63 2.51
CA PHE A 365 6.68 7.53 3.04
C PHE A 365 6.12 8.37 4.20
N GLY A 366 6.82 8.41 5.32
CA GLY A 366 6.41 9.27 6.44
C GLY A 366 5.58 8.57 7.51
N THR A 367 5.74 7.27 7.67
CA THR A 367 5.14 6.51 8.76
C THR A 367 5.54 7.08 10.12
N PRO A 368 4.59 7.37 11.02
CA PRO A 368 4.92 7.91 12.35
C PRO A 368 5.73 6.95 13.23
N ASN A 369 5.44 5.66 13.20
CA ASN A 369 6.20 4.61 13.91
C ASN A 369 7.17 3.88 12.97
N TYR A 370 7.90 4.62 12.15
CA TYR A 370 8.61 4.18 10.96
C TYR A 370 9.70 3.13 11.20
N LEU A 371 9.93 2.35 10.18
CA LEU A 371 11.21 1.77 9.83
C LEU A 371 11.78 2.46 8.57
N ILE A 372 12.97 2.12 8.13
CA ILE A 372 13.50 2.50 6.81
C ILE A 372 13.79 1.21 6.06
N GLY A 373 12.88 0.87 5.17
CA GLY A 373 12.94 -0.31 4.31
C GLY A 373 13.46 0.03 2.92
N ILE A 374 14.34 -0.82 2.42
CA ILE A 374 14.87 -0.75 1.05
C ILE A 374 14.47 -2.05 0.35
N LEU A 375 13.75 -1.96 -0.74
CA LEU A 375 13.28 -3.12 -1.48
C LEU A 375 14.44 -3.88 -2.13
N ASP A 376 14.50 -5.18 -1.87
CA ASP A 376 15.43 -6.13 -2.49
C ASP A 376 14.70 -7.44 -2.81
N PRO A 377 14.62 -7.85 -4.09
CA PRO A 377 14.00 -9.12 -4.46
C PRO A 377 14.62 -10.37 -3.81
N ALA A 378 15.82 -10.25 -3.25
CA ALA A 378 16.50 -11.32 -2.52
C ALA A 378 16.22 -11.30 -1.01
N ALA A 379 15.57 -10.26 -0.50
CA ALA A 379 15.26 -10.14 0.91
C ALA A 379 14.17 -11.15 1.34
N PRO A 380 14.17 -11.58 2.61
CA PRO A 380 13.08 -12.39 3.13
C PRO A 380 11.79 -11.55 3.18
N ASP A 381 10.66 -12.22 3.01
CA ASP A 381 9.37 -11.64 3.30
C ASP A 381 9.17 -11.62 4.83
N LEU A 382 9.33 -10.46 5.42
CA LEU A 382 9.26 -10.28 6.87
C LEU A 382 7.81 -10.26 7.38
N PHE A 383 6.88 -9.78 6.55
CA PHE A 383 5.50 -9.54 6.93
C PHE A 383 4.63 -10.80 6.82
N SER A 384 4.70 -11.51 5.72
CA SER A 384 3.79 -12.65 5.48
C SER A 384 4.29 -13.98 6.01
N LYS A 385 5.56 -14.10 6.43
CA LYS A 385 6.25 -15.38 6.77
C LYS A 385 6.07 -16.46 5.68
N GLN A 386 5.75 -16.04 4.46
CA GLN A 386 5.61 -16.90 3.31
C GLN A 386 6.98 -17.20 2.69
N VAL A 387 7.05 -18.27 1.91
CA VAL A 387 8.23 -18.52 1.09
C VAL A 387 8.36 -17.37 0.08
N PRO A 388 9.48 -16.65 0.03
CA PRO A 388 9.66 -15.55 -0.93
C PRO A 388 9.35 -16.01 -2.35
N GLU A 389 8.72 -15.16 -3.14
CA GLU A 389 8.51 -15.46 -4.55
C GLU A 389 9.87 -15.56 -5.26
N THR A 390 9.97 -16.48 -6.21
CA THR A 390 11.20 -16.66 -6.99
C THR A 390 11.07 -15.97 -8.33
N PHE A 391 11.88 -14.97 -8.56
CA PHE A 391 11.92 -14.19 -9.79
C PHE A 391 12.95 -14.75 -10.80
N PRO A 392 12.91 -14.32 -12.07
CA PRO A 392 13.96 -14.64 -13.04
C PRO A 392 15.35 -14.20 -12.52
N ASN A 393 16.36 -15.04 -12.70
CA ASN A 393 17.73 -14.80 -12.18
C ASN A 393 18.34 -13.45 -12.56
N LYS A 394 17.92 -12.87 -13.70
CA LYS A 394 18.37 -11.57 -14.19
C LYS A 394 17.88 -10.38 -13.33
N VAL A 395 16.94 -10.59 -12.42
CA VAL A 395 16.41 -9.56 -11.51
C VAL A 395 17.38 -9.27 -10.38
N TYR A 396 17.88 -10.29 -9.71
CA TYR A 396 18.51 -10.16 -8.38
C TYR A 396 19.77 -9.27 -8.36
N LYS A 397 20.73 -9.54 -9.26
CA LYS A 397 22.00 -8.79 -9.25
C LYS A 397 21.82 -7.33 -9.73
N PRO A 398 21.08 -7.04 -10.80
CA PRO A 398 20.86 -5.65 -11.20
C PRO A 398 20.04 -4.85 -10.18
N SER A 399 19.10 -5.47 -9.46
CA SER A 399 18.32 -4.79 -8.40
C SER A 399 19.22 -4.20 -7.31
N GLN A 400 20.39 -4.80 -7.07
CA GLN A 400 21.35 -4.29 -6.09
C GLN A 400 21.92 -2.90 -6.43
N VAL A 401 21.81 -2.44 -7.68
CA VAL A 401 22.39 -1.13 -8.08
C VAL A 401 21.69 0.03 -7.34
N ALA A 402 20.38 0.11 -7.41
CA ALA A 402 19.63 1.16 -6.72
C ALA A 402 19.54 0.90 -5.22
N ARG A 403 19.39 -0.36 -4.80
CA ARG A 403 19.48 -0.77 -3.39
C ARG A 403 20.77 -0.24 -2.73
N ASP A 404 21.93 -0.45 -3.35
CA ASP A 404 23.21 -0.03 -2.80
C ASP A 404 23.37 1.50 -2.80
N GLN A 405 22.70 2.22 -3.73
CA GLN A 405 22.61 3.68 -3.70
C GLN A 405 21.80 4.16 -2.49
N ALA A 406 20.65 3.55 -2.21
CA ALA A 406 19.83 3.85 -1.06
C ALA A 406 20.61 3.59 0.27
N ILE A 407 21.25 2.44 0.39
CA ILE A 407 22.13 2.10 1.52
C ILE A 407 23.18 3.20 1.73
N ALA A 408 23.89 3.59 0.67
CA ALA A 408 24.91 4.63 0.78
C ALA A 408 24.37 6.01 1.17
N PHE A 409 23.13 6.33 0.76
CA PHE A 409 22.46 7.55 1.16
C PHE A 409 22.14 7.54 2.66
N PHE A 410 21.50 6.49 3.17
CA PHE A 410 21.14 6.39 4.59
C PHE A 410 22.36 6.26 5.50
N ASP A 411 23.37 5.48 5.12
CA ASP A 411 24.63 5.38 5.85
C ASP A 411 25.32 6.74 6.00
N LYS A 412 25.40 7.50 4.90
CA LYS A 412 25.98 8.85 4.92
C LYS A 412 25.16 9.82 5.76
N ALA A 413 23.84 9.65 5.78
CA ALA A 413 22.93 10.48 6.58
C ALA A 413 22.88 10.03 8.07
N GLY A 414 23.44 8.87 8.41
CA GLY A 414 23.49 8.33 9.77
C GLY A 414 22.19 7.64 10.22
N PHE A 415 21.40 7.12 9.26
CA PHE A 415 20.16 6.38 9.54
C PHE A 415 20.39 4.87 9.35
N ASN A 416 19.83 4.09 10.28
CA ASN A 416 19.69 2.64 10.11
C ASN A 416 18.68 2.35 9.00
N HIS A 417 18.80 1.19 8.38
CA HIS A 417 17.91 0.70 7.32
C HIS A 417 17.89 -0.83 7.34
N GLU A 418 16.91 -1.42 6.70
CA GLU A 418 16.80 -2.87 6.50
C GLU A 418 16.36 -3.20 5.07
N LEU A 419 16.57 -4.46 4.66
CA LEU A 419 16.18 -4.95 3.34
C LEU A 419 14.85 -5.68 3.46
N ILE A 420 13.90 -5.33 2.59
CA ILE A 420 12.55 -5.85 2.58
C ILE A 420 12.23 -6.42 1.20
N SER A 421 11.48 -7.51 1.16
CA SER A 421 10.97 -8.10 -0.09
C SER A 421 9.97 -7.15 -0.78
N PRO A 422 9.92 -7.10 -2.12
CA PRO A 422 8.91 -6.35 -2.86
C PRO A 422 7.53 -7.06 -2.87
N ASN A 423 7.33 -8.09 -2.06
CA ASN A 423 6.03 -8.74 -1.95
C ASN A 423 5.00 -7.77 -1.36
N GLY A 424 3.89 -7.59 -2.06
CA GLY A 424 2.81 -6.72 -1.62
C GLY A 424 2.82 -5.32 -2.24
N THR A 425 3.81 -4.95 -3.05
CA THR A 425 3.85 -3.66 -3.75
C THR A 425 3.97 -3.81 -5.27
N ASP A 426 3.79 -2.75 -6.02
CA ASP A 426 3.72 -2.72 -7.49
C ASP A 426 5.00 -3.21 -8.17
N ALA A 427 6.17 -3.01 -7.55
CA ALA A 427 7.48 -3.50 -8.02
C ALA A 427 7.50 -5.00 -8.33
N ILE A 428 6.66 -5.80 -7.68
CA ILE A 428 6.62 -7.26 -7.89
C ILE A 428 6.27 -7.64 -9.33
N TRP A 429 5.40 -6.85 -10.02
CA TRP A 429 5.02 -7.14 -11.40
C TRP A 429 6.16 -6.91 -12.37
N PHE A 430 7.02 -5.93 -12.12
CA PHE A 430 8.25 -5.71 -12.89
C PHE A 430 9.25 -6.85 -12.67
N ASN A 431 9.45 -7.26 -11.43
CA ASN A 431 10.31 -8.41 -11.10
C ASN A 431 9.82 -9.70 -11.78
N ARG A 432 8.50 -9.95 -11.83
CA ARG A 432 7.90 -11.13 -12.49
C ARG A 432 8.23 -11.22 -13.97
N ILE A 433 8.29 -10.11 -14.69
CA ILE A 433 8.69 -10.07 -16.11
C ILE A 433 10.20 -9.97 -16.30
N GLY A 434 10.97 -9.95 -15.21
CA GLY A 434 12.42 -9.92 -15.22
C GLY A 434 13.02 -8.54 -15.41
N VAL A 435 12.28 -7.48 -15.09
CA VAL A 435 12.80 -6.13 -14.89
C VAL A 435 13.33 -6.04 -13.47
N PRO A 436 14.59 -5.59 -13.26
CA PRO A 436 15.12 -5.32 -11.94
C PRO A 436 14.32 -4.20 -11.27
N ALA A 437 14.06 -4.33 -9.98
CA ALA A 437 13.40 -3.29 -9.20
C ALA A 437 14.05 -3.15 -7.83
N SER A 438 13.95 -1.95 -7.27
CA SER A 438 14.18 -1.61 -5.89
C SER A 438 13.22 -0.49 -5.52
N GLY A 439 13.25 -0.05 -4.29
CA GLY A 439 12.37 1.03 -3.84
C GLY A 439 12.56 1.32 -2.38
N LEU A 440 11.72 2.16 -1.84
CA LEU A 440 11.77 2.59 -0.46
C LEU A 440 10.39 2.52 0.17
N LEU A 441 10.35 2.17 1.46
CA LEU A 441 9.14 2.23 2.27
C LEU A 441 9.46 2.54 3.73
N THR A 442 8.46 2.96 4.51
CA THR A 442 8.64 3.24 5.94
C THR A 442 7.81 2.36 6.84
N GLY A 443 7.14 1.36 6.26
CA GLY A 443 6.32 0.40 6.98
C GLY A 443 4.93 0.93 7.31
N GLN A 444 3.97 0.04 7.29
CA GLN A 444 2.60 0.31 7.74
C GLN A 444 1.93 -0.92 8.36
N ASP A 445 2.59 -2.07 8.25
CA ASP A 445 2.03 -3.35 8.67
C ASP A 445 2.12 -3.59 10.18
N CYS A 446 1.40 -4.56 10.66
CA CYS A 446 1.54 -5.04 12.02
C CYS A 446 2.59 -6.15 12.07
N CYS A 447 3.47 -6.13 12.97
CA CYS A 447 3.65 -5.15 14.04
C CYS A 447 5.13 -4.96 14.23
N LYS A 448 5.55 -3.72 14.47
CA LYS A 448 6.95 -3.38 14.69
C LYS A 448 7.58 -4.24 15.77
N THR A 449 8.69 -4.87 15.46
CA THR A 449 9.40 -5.80 16.34
C THR A 449 10.30 -5.08 17.35
N ALA A 450 10.73 -5.80 18.37
CA ALA A 450 11.69 -5.25 19.34
C ALA A 450 13.07 -4.96 18.71
N GLU A 451 13.43 -5.66 17.67
CA GLU A 451 14.67 -5.46 16.90
C GLU A 451 14.57 -4.16 16.08
N GLU A 452 13.46 -3.92 15.39
CA GLU A 452 13.19 -2.68 14.64
C GLU A 452 13.13 -1.47 15.57
N VAL A 453 12.53 -1.61 16.77
CA VAL A 453 12.57 -0.52 17.77
C VAL A 453 14.00 -0.18 18.21
N LYS A 454 14.93 -1.14 18.29
CA LYS A 454 16.34 -0.84 18.56
C LYS A 454 17.01 -0.07 17.44
N LEU A 455 16.61 -0.30 16.20
CA LEU A 455 17.16 0.36 15.01
C LEU A 455 16.54 1.74 14.77
N PHE A 456 15.24 1.85 14.88
CA PHE A 456 14.45 3.00 14.42
C PHE A 456 13.76 3.78 15.55
N GLY A 457 13.74 3.26 16.77
CA GLY A 457 12.94 3.81 17.87
C GLY A 457 11.46 3.46 17.73
N GLY A 458 10.58 4.23 18.36
CA GLY A 458 9.14 4.00 18.31
C GLY A 458 8.62 2.95 19.29
N GLN A 459 7.55 2.24 18.94
CA GLN A 459 6.81 1.35 19.83
C GLN A 459 6.70 -0.07 19.25
N THR A 460 7.03 -1.07 20.07
CA THR A 460 6.86 -2.49 19.74
C THR A 460 5.40 -2.90 19.82
N GLY A 461 4.99 -3.79 18.93
CA GLY A 461 3.68 -4.41 18.94
C GLY A 461 2.54 -3.52 18.42
N ASN A 462 2.85 -2.30 18.00
CA ASN A 462 1.93 -1.42 17.31
C ASN A 462 2.17 -1.47 15.81
N PHE A 463 1.16 -1.11 15.06
CA PHE A 463 1.33 -0.89 13.63
C PHE A 463 2.39 0.17 13.37
N GLU A 464 3.17 -0.02 12.35
CA GLU A 464 4.22 0.90 11.95
C GLU A 464 3.62 2.25 11.51
N GLY A 465 2.46 2.23 10.85
CA GLY A 465 1.72 3.41 10.39
C GLY A 465 1.19 4.32 11.49
N ASN A 466 1.13 3.86 12.75
CA ASN A 466 0.43 4.58 13.78
C ASN A 466 1.25 4.80 15.04
N LEU A 467 1.64 6.05 15.27
CA LEU A 467 2.18 6.43 16.55
C LEU A 467 1.07 6.62 17.59
N GLY A 468 1.07 5.69 18.54
CA GLY A 468 0.68 6.04 19.88
C GLY A 468 -0.78 6.28 20.13
N THR A 469 -1.61 5.66 19.37
CA THR A 469 -2.92 5.37 19.91
C THR A 469 -2.85 3.97 20.47
N THR A 470 -2.85 3.86 21.79
CA THR A 470 -3.12 2.61 22.51
C THR A 470 -4.45 1.98 22.09
N ASP A 471 -5.21 2.66 21.26
CA ASP A 471 -6.58 2.40 20.87
C ASP A 471 -6.69 1.93 19.41
N GLY A 472 -5.63 1.33 18.86
CA GLY A 472 -5.67 0.75 17.53
C GLY A 472 -5.29 1.68 16.37
N GLY A 473 -5.10 2.98 16.62
CA GLY A 473 -4.63 3.91 15.60
C GLY A 473 -5.45 3.90 14.30
N CYS A 474 -4.82 4.28 13.19
CA CYS A 474 -5.47 4.37 11.90
C CYS A 474 -5.75 3.03 11.20
N VAL A 475 -5.66 1.93 11.89
CA VAL A 475 -5.94 0.60 11.37
C VAL A 475 -7.21 0.03 11.97
N ASP A 476 -8.22 0.85 12.16
CA ASP A 476 -9.55 0.38 12.53
C ASP A 476 -10.15 -0.36 11.34
N GLN A 477 -9.94 -1.66 11.37
CA GLN A 477 -10.49 -2.56 10.37
C GLN A 477 -12.02 -2.50 10.30
N PRO A 478 -12.58 -2.54 9.10
CA PRO A 478 -11.93 -2.57 7.79
C PRO A 478 -11.67 -1.18 7.19
N PHE A 479 -11.79 -0.12 7.98
CA PHE A 479 -11.75 1.27 7.52
C PHE A 479 -10.48 1.97 8.00
N ARG A 480 -9.85 2.77 7.11
CA ARG A 480 -8.70 3.61 7.42
C ARG A 480 -9.08 5.10 7.40
N TRP A 481 -10.20 5.48 8.02
CA TRP A 481 -10.71 6.86 8.03
C TRP A 481 -9.78 7.87 8.71
N CYS A 482 -8.87 7.40 9.55
CA CYS A 482 -7.88 8.23 10.22
C CYS A 482 -6.58 8.40 9.44
N ASP A 483 -6.42 7.79 8.26
CA ASP A 483 -5.25 8.04 7.41
C ASP A 483 -5.39 9.38 6.67
N ASN A 484 -5.24 10.45 7.46
CA ASN A 484 -5.40 11.83 7.04
C ASN A 484 -4.09 12.62 7.21
N TRP A 485 -3.96 13.64 6.41
CA TRP A 485 -2.92 14.65 6.53
C TRP A 485 -3.43 15.85 7.34
N PRO A 486 -2.63 16.41 8.30
CA PRO A 486 -1.25 15.99 8.63
C PRO A 486 -1.14 14.92 9.74
N ASP A 487 -2.24 14.40 10.26
CA ASP A 487 -2.30 13.71 11.54
C ASP A 487 -1.60 12.33 11.50
N ASN A 488 -1.65 11.63 10.37
CA ASN A 488 -1.08 10.28 10.23
C ASN A 488 0.23 10.24 9.42
N VAL A 489 0.88 11.37 9.12
CA VAL A 489 2.12 11.42 8.33
C VAL A 489 3.18 12.25 9.03
N ASP A 490 4.35 11.67 9.29
CA ASP A 490 5.53 12.41 9.72
C ASP A 490 6.19 13.13 8.52
N ALA A 491 5.96 14.43 8.42
CA ALA A 491 6.49 15.25 7.34
C ALA A 491 8.03 15.33 7.29
N ASN A 492 8.75 15.03 8.39
CA ASN A 492 10.21 14.99 8.37
C ASN A 492 10.69 13.66 7.78
N ASN A 493 10.04 12.56 8.15
CA ASN A 493 10.32 11.25 7.59
C ASN A 493 9.93 11.21 6.10
N LEU A 494 8.75 11.73 5.71
CA LEU A 494 8.37 11.94 4.30
C LEU A 494 9.46 12.68 3.52
N THR A 495 9.98 13.80 4.08
CA THR A 495 11.05 14.57 3.42
C THR A 495 12.36 13.80 3.30
N LEU A 496 12.73 13.02 4.32
CA LEU A 496 13.93 12.19 4.30
C LEU A 496 13.86 11.12 3.20
N MET A 497 12.74 10.40 3.15
CA MET A 497 12.52 9.32 2.17
C MET A 497 12.44 9.88 0.74
N SER A 498 11.73 11.01 0.54
CA SER A 498 11.68 11.70 -0.76
C SER A 498 13.06 12.15 -1.24
N LYS A 499 13.93 12.60 -0.33
CA LYS A 499 15.33 12.93 -0.65
C LYS A 499 16.15 11.70 -1.05
N ALA A 500 15.96 10.59 -0.36
CA ALA A 500 16.62 9.33 -0.71
C ALA A 500 16.17 8.85 -2.09
N MET A 501 14.87 8.87 -2.37
CA MET A 501 14.32 8.51 -3.68
C MET A 501 14.84 9.45 -4.77
N ALA A 502 14.90 10.76 -4.54
CA ALA A 502 15.46 11.73 -5.48
C ALA A 502 16.94 11.45 -5.81
N ASP A 503 17.76 11.07 -4.82
CA ASP A 503 19.16 10.68 -5.02
C ASP A 503 19.24 9.43 -5.93
N MET A 504 18.39 8.43 -5.70
CA MET A 504 18.32 7.22 -6.53
C MET A 504 17.89 7.56 -7.96
N VAL A 505 16.78 8.29 -8.12
CA VAL A 505 16.23 8.65 -9.43
C VAL A 505 17.26 9.40 -10.30
N VAL A 506 17.89 10.45 -9.77
CA VAL A 506 18.84 11.23 -10.59
C VAL A 506 20.11 10.43 -10.90
N ARG A 507 20.59 9.57 -10.01
CA ARG A 507 21.73 8.69 -10.32
C ARG A 507 21.38 7.71 -11.43
N MET A 508 20.23 7.07 -11.33
CA MET A 508 19.76 6.11 -12.32
C MET A 508 19.42 6.78 -13.66
N ALA A 509 18.92 8.02 -13.65
CA ALA A 509 18.64 8.81 -14.85
C ALA A 509 19.89 9.09 -15.70
N PHE A 510 21.09 9.10 -15.10
CA PHE A 510 22.37 9.36 -15.75
C PHE A 510 23.33 8.16 -15.72
N ASP A 511 22.89 6.98 -15.25
CA ASP A 511 23.72 5.77 -15.27
C ASP A 511 23.67 5.11 -16.67
N ASN A 512 24.71 5.32 -17.45
CA ASN A 512 24.87 4.72 -18.77
C ASN A 512 25.17 3.21 -18.76
N LYS A 513 25.27 2.60 -17.57
CA LYS A 513 25.49 1.16 -17.39
C LYS A 513 24.20 0.41 -17.08
N ILE A 514 23.08 1.08 -16.95
CA ILE A 514 21.78 0.41 -16.86
C ILE A 514 21.60 -0.38 -18.16
N ALA A 515 21.83 -1.69 -18.08
CA ALA A 515 21.71 -2.56 -19.25
C ALA A 515 20.27 -2.55 -19.75
N SER A 516 20.10 -2.37 -21.06
CA SER A 516 18.79 -2.69 -21.65
C SER A 516 18.43 -4.14 -21.32
N ASN A 517 17.20 -4.37 -20.97
CA ASN A 517 16.66 -5.71 -20.66
C ASN A 517 16.58 -6.62 -21.90
N SER A 518 17.35 -6.27 -22.95
CA SER A 518 17.30 -6.81 -24.31
C SER A 518 17.79 -8.26 -24.48
N SER A 519 18.29 -8.92 -23.45
CA SER A 519 18.73 -10.29 -23.56
C SER A 519 17.76 -11.26 -22.90
N ASN A 520 16.74 -11.66 -23.59
CA ASN A 520 15.80 -12.76 -23.44
C ASN A 520 14.35 -12.36 -23.20
N THR A 521 13.66 -12.19 -24.30
CA THR A 521 12.22 -12.06 -24.43
C THR A 521 11.48 -13.41 -24.21
N ALA A 522 11.58 -14.00 -23.05
CA ALA A 522 10.55 -14.92 -22.62
C ALA A 522 9.56 -14.12 -21.78
N ILE A 523 8.51 -13.60 -22.43
CA ILE A 523 7.37 -13.06 -21.71
C ILE A 523 6.90 -14.14 -20.74
N TYR A 524 6.89 -13.81 -19.45
CA TYR A 524 6.20 -14.61 -18.46
C TYR A 524 4.72 -14.70 -18.89
N LYS A 525 4.31 -15.84 -19.43
CA LYS A 525 2.90 -16.17 -19.54
C LYS A 525 2.53 -16.81 -18.23
N PRO A 526 1.66 -16.19 -17.41
CA PRO A 526 1.13 -16.87 -16.23
C PRO A 526 0.64 -18.24 -16.67
N LYS A 527 1.02 -19.30 -15.96
CA LYS A 527 0.41 -20.60 -16.16
C LYS A 527 -1.09 -20.39 -16.02
N SER A 528 -1.84 -20.72 -17.06
CA SER A 528 -3.30 -20.71 -17.04
C SER A 528 -3.76 -21.58 -15.87
N GLY A 529 -4.20 -20.96 -14.78
CA GLY A 529 -4.54 -21.64 -13.53
C GLY A 529 -4.32 -20.81 -12.27
N ILE A 530 -3.59 -19.67 -12.33
CA ILE A 530 -3.60 -18.68 -11.28
C ILE A 530 -4.77 -17.73 -11.58
N THR A 531 -5.96 -18.22 -11.30
CA THR A 531 -7.14 -17.38 -11.13
C THR A 531 -6.86 -16.50 -9.92
N SER A 532 -6.85 -15.17 -10.15
CA SER A 532 -6.84 -14.11 -9.15
C SER A 532 -5.89 -14.42 -7.98
N ASP A 533 -4.64 -13.94 -8.09
CA ASP A 533 -3.85 -13.69 -6.88
C ASP A 533 -4.54 -12.51 -6.17
N THR A 534 -5.69 -12.80 -5.59
CA THR A 534 -6.35 -11.94 -4.63
C THR A 534 -5.65 -12.17 -3.30
N ARG A 535 -4.38 -11.86 -3.24
CA ARG A 535 -3.82 -11.31 -2.03
C ARG A 535 -4.21 -9.84 -2.04
N ALA A 536 -5.49 -9.56 -1.83
CA ALA A 536 -5.81 -8.41 -1.03
C ALA A 536 -4.89 -8.53 0.18
N HIS A 537 -4.15 -7.50 0.53
CA HIS A 537 -3.62 -7.38 1.87
C HIS A 537 -4.75 -7.89 2.76
N PRO A 538 -4.57 -8.92 3.57
CA PRO A 538 -5.61 -9.22 4.53
C PRO A 538 -5.86 -7.87 5.16
N ALA A 539 -7.09 -7.42 5.12
CA ALA A 539 -7.52 -6.42 6.05
C ALA A 539 -7.23 -7.05 7.41
N GLU A 540 -5.98 -6.85 7.90
CA GLU A 540 -5.53 -7.34 9.20
C GLU A 540 -6.26 -6.63 10.33
#